data_7ccb03c3766d173b8ebccfd6ad967f1e
#
_entry.id   7ccb03c3766d173b8ebccfd6ad967f1e
#
_cell.length_a   1.000
_cell.length_b   1.000
_cell.length_c   1.000
_cell.angle_alpha   90.00
_cell.angle_beta   90.00
_cell.angle_gamma   90.00
#
_symmetry.space_group_name_H-M   'P 1'
#
loop_
_entity.id
_entity.type
_entity.pdbx_description
1 polymer ?
#
loop_
_entity_poly.entity_id
_entity_poly.type
_entity_poly.pdbx_seq_one_letter_code
_entity_poly.pdbx_strand_id
1 'polypeptide(L)'
;MKQDIPQYKLDEHYISIHRMPESVSAWGYNRLDPRLRVKDFELYSSEGLTSSMGPLRSEFYRIGVTIRGSCDVQLGLEHYKHQPGTVNCTYPNQIFSKSNISEDAFGYYLMFNPPFLEPLISAERIPEEFPFFHYAGAPFFQLGPILRRVEELLMRINEEVQQDRVEKVTAIRLYLYMMMLEMKRSYIEQGAGSYEGIPESTALVMRYRKLVEQHYLEKQQVADYAGLLYVTPNHLNRTVKEVTGRTASAHIAEMILLEAKSLLQYTELSVAEIAWRLRFSEPSSFHRFFKKLADRTPLEYRSGAHAENA
;
A
#
# COMPACT_ATOMS: atom_id res chain seq x y z
N MET A 1 18.14 -20.14 8.15
CA MET A 1 16.81 -19.97 7.54
C MET A 1 16.58 -18.48 7.36
N LYS A 2 16.43 -18.01 6.13
CA LYS A 2 15.98 -16.62 5.87
C LYS A 2 14.50 -16.58 6.28
N GLN A 3 14.19 -16.05 7.46
CA GLN A 3 12.83 -15.66 7.76
C GLN A 3 12.57 -14.39 6.96
N ASP A 4 11.76 -14.50 5.92
CA ASP A 4 11.33 -13.36 5.12
C ASP A 4 10.51 -12.39 5.98
N ILE A 5 10.54 -11.11 5.59
CA ILE A 5 9.69 -10.05 6.19
C ILE A 5 8.24 -10.54 6.15
N PRO A 6 7.46 -10.42 7.24
CA PRO A 6 6.07 -10.84 7.20
C PRO A 6 5.36 -10.11 6.06
N GLN A 7 4.97 -10.88 5.08
CA GLN A 7 4.15 -10.43 3.98
C GLN A 7 2.75 -10.97 4.23
N TYR A 8 1.78 -10.08 4.30
CA TYR A 8 0.40 -10.50 4.45
C TYR A 8 -0.09 -11.12 3.14
N LYS A 9 -0.63 -12.33 3.28
CA LYS A 9 -1.33 -13.05 2.21
C LYS A 9 -2.82 -12.79 2.33
N LEU A 10 -3.56 -13.03 1.26
CA LEU A 10 -5.02 -13.09 1.33
C LEU A 10 -5.43 -14.34 2.09
N ASP A 11 -5.56 -14.21 3.40
CA ASP A 11 -5.97 -15.24 4.33
C ASP A 11 -6.73 -14.63 5.52
N GLU A 12 -7.27 -15.49 6.37
CA GLU A 12 -8.05 -15.07 7.54
C GLU A 12 -7.25 -14.23 8.54
N HIS A 13 -5.93 -14.41 8.58
CA HIS A 13 -5.06 -13.68 9.51
C HIS A 13 -4.98 -12.19 9.15
N TYR A 14 -4.90 -11.83 7.85
CA TYR A 14 -4.88 -10.44 7.43
C TYR A 14 -6.12 -9.66 7.89
N ILE A 15 -7.29 -10.30 7.85
CA ILE A 15 -8.57 -9.69 8.23
C ILE A 15 -8.61 -9.41 9.73
N SER A 16 -8.13 -10.33 10.58
CA SER A 16 -8.17 -10.22 12.04
C SER A 16 -7.34 -9.06 12.58
N ILE A 17 -6.35 -8.57 11.82
CA ILE A 17 -5.44 -7.52 12.26
C ILE A 17 -6.07 -6.12 12.25
N HIS A 18 -7.04 -5.87 11.36
CA HIS A 18 -7.50 -4.51 11.09
C HIS A 18 -9.02 -4.35 11.06
N ARG A 19 -9.77 -5.37 11.50
CA ARG A 19 -11.24 -5.33 11.52
C ARG A 19 -11.82 -5.76 12.86
N MET A 20 -12.88 -5.05 13.27
CA MET A 20 -13.74 -5.44 14.38
C MET A 20 -14.97 -6.17 13.81
N PRO A 21 -15.15 -7.48 14.07
CA PRO A 21 -16.14 -8.29 13.36
C PRO A 21 -17.60 -8.06 13.79
N GLU A 22 -17.87 -7.32 14.88
CA GLU A 22 -19.17 -7.39 15.56
C GLU A 22 -20.27 -6.47 15.03
N SER A 23 -19.97 -5.46 14.18
CA SER A 23 -20.95 -4.42 13.80
C SER A 23 -21.01 -4.10 12.31
N VAL A 24 -20.74 -5.06 11.43
CA VAL A 24 -20.63 -4.79 10.00
C VAL A 24 -21.77 -5.39 9.18
N SER A 25 -22.17 -4.71 8.10
CA SER A 25 -23.14 -5.21 7.13
C SER A 25 -22.62 -6.46 6.39
N ALA A 26 -23.54 -7.27 5.89
CA ALA A 26 -23.20 -8.44 5.05
C ALA A 26 -22.88 -7.97 3.62
N TRP A 27 -21.75 -7.27 3.45
CA TRP A 27 -21.29 -6.79 2.16
C TRP A 27 -19.89 -7.34 1.85
N GLY A 28 -19.66 -7.81 0.63
CA GLY A 28 -18.39 -8.43 0.25
C GLY A 28 -18.07 -9.60 1.17
N TYR A 29 -16.85 -9.59 1.67
CA TYR A 29 -16.34 -10.58 2.62
C TYR A 29 -16.57 -10.22 4.09
N ASN A 30 -17.27 -9.14 4.41
CA ASN A 30 -17.48 -8.69 5.80
C ASN A 30 -18.08 -9.78 6.69
N ARG A 31 -19.09 -10.50 6.18
CA ARG A 31 -19.76 -11.64 6.84
C ARG A 31 -20.03 -12.78 5.85
N LEU A 32 -19.12 -13.02 4.94
CA LEU A 32 -19.30 -14.01 3.90
C LEU A 32 -19.19 -15.43 4.48
N ASP A 33 -20.10 -16.31 4.05
CA ASP A 33 -19.96 -17.75 4.28
C ASP A 33 -18.61 -18.22 3.69
N PRO A 34 -17.75 -18.88 4.49
CA PRO A 34 -16.45 -19.36 3.99
C PRO A 34 -16.52 -20.20 2.73
N ARG A 35 -17.63 -20.93 2.51
CA ARG A 35 -17.85 -21.73 1.28
C ARG A 35 -18.00 -20.90 0.02
N LEU A 36 -18.38 -19.64 0.14
CA LEU A 36 -18.54 -18.70 -0.97
C LEU A 36 -17.26 -17.94 -1.32
N ARG A 37 -16.20 -18.07 -0.52
CA ARG A 37 -14.93 -17.38 -0.77
C ARG A 37 -14.32 -17.79 -2.11
N VAL A 38 -13.74 -16.81 -2.76
CA VAL A 38 -13.03 -16.98 -4.04
C VAL A 38 -11.54 -16.96 -3.77
N LYS A 39 -10.83 -17.93 -4.30
CA LYS A 39 -9.38 -18.01 -4.15
C LYS A 39 -8.72 -16.79 -4.80
N ASP A 40 -7.70 -16.24 -4.16
CA ASP A 40 -6.87 -15.14 -4.65
C ASP A 40 -7.62 -13.81 -4.89
N PHE A 41 -8.81 -13.65 -4.29
CA PHE A 41 -9.62 -12.43 -4.38
C PHE A 41 -10.41 -12.18 -3.10
N GLU A 42 -10.47 -10.92 -2.66
CA GLU A 42 -11.32 -10.48 -1.56
C GLU A 42 -11.88 -9.07 -1.81
N LEU A 43 -13.10 -8.81 -1.29
CA LEU A 43 -13.81 -7.54 -1.41
C LEU A 43 -14.46 -7.18 -0.08
N TYR A 44 -14.30 -5.95 0.37
CA TYR A 44 -14.83 -5.45 1.64
C TYR A 44 -15.39 -4.04 1.53
N SER A 45 -16.38 -3.70 2.35
CA SER A 45 -16.62 -2.32 2.74
C SER A 45 -15.67 -1.92 3.88
N SER A 46 -15.50 -0.63 4.10
CA SER A 46 -14.66 -0.12 5.21
C SER A 46 -15.34 -0.15 6.58
N GLU A 47 -16.56 -0.65 6.68
CA GLU A 47 -17.23 -0.85 7.97
C GLU A 47 -16.42 -1.79 8.86
N GLY A 48 -16.30 -1.45 10.13
CA GLY A 48 -15.55 -2.25 11.11
C GLY A 48 -14.03 -2.19 10.97
N LEU A 49 -13.48 -1.27 10.18
CA LEU A 49 -12.05 -1.01 10.20
C LEU A 49 -11.62 -0.37 11.53
N THR A 50 -10.44 -0.74 12.01
CA THR A 50 -9.78 -0.06 13.14
C THR A 50 -9.44 1.39 12.78
N SER A 51 -9.27 2.24 13.79
CA SER A 51 -8.97 3.67 13.62
C SER A 51 -7.64 3.96 12.90
N SER A 52 -6.76 2.97 12.86
CA SER A 52 -5.50 3.01 12.14
C SER A 52 -5.11 1.63 11.63
N MET A 53 -4.28 1.58 10.58
CA MET A 53 -3.75 0.35 10.01
C MET A 53 -2.35 0.56 9.48
N GLY A 54 -1.45 -0.37 9.74
CA GLY A 54 -0.07 -0.35 9.24
C GLY A 54 0.88 0.48 10.10
N PRO A 55 2.11 0.68 9.62
CA PRO A 55 2.59 0.29 8.29
C PRO A 55 2.69 -1.24 8.12
N LEU A 56 2.17 -1.75 7.03
CA LEU A 56 2.21 -3.17 6.70
C LEU A 56 2.58 -3.39 5.23
N ARG A 57 2.99 -4.60 4.92
CA ARG A 57 3.35 -5.04 3.57
C ARG A 57 2.49 -6.24 3.18
N SER A 58 2.09 -6.33 1.93
CA SER A 58 1.23 -7.41 1.43
C SER A 58 1.77 -8.00 0.13
N GLU A 59 1.42 -9.25 -0.16
CA GLU A 59 1.78 -9.95 -1.41
C GLU A 59 0.79 -9.70 -2.56
N PHE A 60 -0.26 -8.92 -2.32
CA PHE A 60 -1.39 -8.72 -3.22
C PHE A 60 -1.50 -7.27 -3.71
N TYR A 61 -2.21 -7.10 -4.81
CA TYR A 61 -2.70 -5.81 -5.27
C TYR A 61 -3.91 -5.37 -4.44
N ARG A 62 -4.02 -4.08 -4.18
CA ARG A 62 -5.19 -3.49 -3.51
C ARG A 62 -5.70 -2.29 -4.30
N ILE A 63 -7.02 -2.15 -4.35
CA ILE A 63 -7.73 -0.94 -4.80
C ILE A 63 -8.64 -0.51 -3.65
N GLY A 64 -8.47 0.72 -3.17
CA GLY A 64 -9.32 1.32 -2.14
C GLY A 64 -10.02 2.56 -2.68
N VAL A 65 -11.35 2.62 -2.57
CA VAL A 65 -12.18 3.73 -3.03
C VAL A 65 -12.86 4.38 -1.85
N THR A 66 -12.72 5.69 -1.70
CA THR A 66 -13.40 6.47 -0.64
C THR A 66 -14.69 7.08 -1.18
N ILE A 67 -15.80 6.81 -0.51
CA ILE A 67 -17.14 7.30 -0.87
C ILE A 67 -17.55 8.46 0.03
N ARG A 68 -17.23 8.40 1.33
CA ARG A 68 -17.53 9.46 2.31
C ARG A 68 -16.38 9.62 3.28
N GLY A 69 -16.32 10.78 3.94
CA GLY A 69 -15.32 11.08 4.94
C GLY A 69 -13.91 11.22 4.39
N SER A 70 -12.94 11.10 5.25
CA SER A 70 -11.52 11.25 4.91
C SER A 70 -10.62 10.36 5.75
N CYS A 71 -9.41 10.11 5.25
CA CYS A 71 -8.33 9.51 6.02
C CYS A 71 -6.98 9.86 5.39
N ASP A 72 -5.93 9.74 6.17
CA ASP A 72 -4.57 9.85 5.69
C ASP A 72 -4.05 8.47 5.29
N VAL A 73 -3.41 8.40 4.13
CA VAL A 73 -2.81 7.17 3.59
C VAL A 73 -1.35 7.44 3.29
N GLN A 74 -0.48 6.56 3.73
CA GLN A 74 0.93 6.55 3.35
C GLN A 74 1.20 5.32 2.47
N LEU A 75 1.80 5.55 1.30
CA LEU A 75 2.24 4.54 0.34
C LEU A 75 3.75 4.70 0.15
N GLY A 76 4.54 3.82 0.77
CA GLY A 76 5.99 4.01 0.82
C GLY A 76 6.34 5.36 1.44
N LEU A 77 7.03 6.21 0.66
CA LEU A 77 7.43 7.56 1.08
C LEU A 77 6.40 8.66 0.80
N GLU A 78 5.30 8.34 0.14
CA GLU A 78 4.28 9.31 -0.26
C GLU A 78 3.12 9.34 0.72
N HIS A 79 2.62 10.55 0.99
CA HIS A 79 1.48 10.80 1.85
C HIS A 79 0.33 11.39 1.04
N TYR A 80 -0.85 10.80 1.20
CA TYR A 80 -2.06 11.21 0.50
C TYR A 80 -3.20 11.40 1.49
N LYS A 81 -4.12 12.31 1.16
CA LYS A 81 -5.35 12.46 1.90
C LYS A 81 -6.51 11.94 1.07
N HIS A 82 -7.12 10.86 1.52
CA HIS A 82 -8.36 10.36 0.95
C HIS A 82 -9.50 11.31 1.23
N GLN A 83 -10.30 11.53 0.20
CA GLN A 83 -11.53 12.30 0.20
C GLN A 83 -12.55 11.58 -0.68
N PRO A 84 -13.85 11.95 -0.63
CA PRO A 84 -14.85 11.32 -1.50
C PRO A 84 -14.44 11.36 -2.98
N GLY A 85 -14.54 10.20 -3.63
CA GLY A 85 -14.19 10.02 -5.03
C GLY A 85 -12.69 9.74 -5.29
N THR A 86 -11.84 9.68 -4.26
CA THR A 86 -10.44 9.26 -4.44
C THR A 86 -10.31 7.75 -4.46
N VAL A 87 -9.32 7.28 -5.21
CA VAL A 87 -8.88 5.89 -5.24
C VAL A 87 -7.39 5.79 -4.94
N ASN A 88 -7.00 4.77 -4.18
CA ASN A 88 -5.62 4.35 -4.03
C ASN A 88 -5.42 2.93 -4.55
N CYS A 89 -4.29 2.73 -5.21
CA CYS A 89 -3.87 1.44 -5.74
C CYS A 89 -2.51 1.07 -5.16
N THR A 90 -2.39 -0.11 -4.57
CA THR A 90 -1.10 -0.61 -4.08
C THR A 90 -0.73 -1.89 -4.82
N TYR A 91 0.57 -2.08 -5.03
CA TYR A 91 1.14 -3.28 -5.65
C TYR A 91 1.83 -4.15 -4.58
N PRO A 92 2.11 -5.43 -4.90
CA PRO A 92 2.78 -6.35 -3.98
C PRO A 92 4.09 -5.76 -3.44
N ASN A 93 4.33 -5.95 -2.15
CA ASN A 93 5.50 -5.48 -1.39
C ASN A 93 5.58 -3.97 -1.12
N GLN A 94 4.62 -3.16 -1.55
CA GLN A 94 4.55 -1.76 -1.17
C GLN A 94 4.11 -1.62 0.29
N ILE A 95 4.82 -0.77 1.06
CA ILE A 95 4.42 -0.46 2.44
C ILE A 95 3.21 0.47 2.39
N PHE A 96 2.18 0.09 3.13
CA PHE A 96 0.92 0.80 3.23
C PHE A 96 0.58 1.09 4.70
N SER A 97 0.09 2.29 4.98
CA SER A 97 -0.57 2.59 6.25
C SER A 97 -1.74 3.53 6.06
N LYS A 98 -2.68 3.50 7.00
CA LYS A 98 -3.88 4.34 7.04
C LYS A 98 -4.08 4.85 8.47
N SER A 99 -4.38 6.15 8.61
CA SER A 99 -4.57 6.81 9.90
C SER A 99 -5.54 7.99 9.78
N ASN A 100 -5.87 8.62 10.90
CA ASN A 100 -6.73 9.80 10.94
C ASN A 100 -8.06 9.60 10.18
N ILE A 101 -8.68 8.43 10.40
CA ILE A 101 -9.93 8.06 9.74
C ILE A 101 -11.07 8.86 10.39
N SER A 102 -11.81 9.66 9.60
CA SER A 102 -12.96 10.41 10.10
C SER A 102 -14.10 9.45 10.50
N GLU A 103 -14.95 9.86 11.45
CA GLU A 103 -16.05 9.03 11.96
C GLU A 103 -17.06 8.63 10.88
N ASP A 104 -17.25 9.47 9.87
CA ASP A 104 -18.14 9.22 8.74
C ASP A 104 -17.44 8.52 7.56
N ALA A 105 -16.18 8.12 7.72
CA ALA A 105 -15.40 7.52 6.64
C ALA A 105 -16.03 6.20 6.18
N PHE A 106 -16.34 6.15 4.90
CA PHE A 106 -16.88 4.97 4.25
C PHE A 106 -16.34 4.81 2.86
N GLY A 107 -16.09 3.57 2.48
CA GLY A 107 -15.63 3.22 1.15
C GLY A 107 -15.55 1.71 0.95
N TYR A 108 -14.95 1.33 -0.16
CA TYR A 108 -14.77 -0.06 -0.54
C TYR A 108 -13.29 -0.34 -0.79
N TYR A 109 -12.86 -1.56 -0.51
CA TYR A 109 -11.55 -2.01 -0.93
C TYR A 109 -11.60 -3.48 -1.38
N LEU A 110 -10.84 -3.75 -2.41
CA LEU A 110 -10.65 -5.10 -2.91
C LEU A 110 -9.16 -5.42 -2.99
N MET A 111 -8.86 -6.69 -2.92
CA MET A 111 -7.52 -7.22 -2.96
C MET A 111 -7.50 -8.45 -3.86
N PHE A 112 -6.43 -8.62 -4.60
CA PHE A 112 -6.26 -9.81 -5.44
C PHE A 112 -4.78 -10.18 -5.60
N ASN A 113 -4.50 -11.47 -5.61
CA ASN A 113 -3.20 -11.98 -6.01
C ASN A 113 -3.06 -11.98 -7.53
N PRO A 114 -1.85 -11.84 -8.09
CA PRO A 114 -1.64 -11.85 -9.54
C PRO A 114 -2.30 -13.04 -10.28
N PRO A 115 -2.26 -14.29 -9.77
CA PRO A 115 -2.90 -15.42 -10.43
C PRO A 115 -4.42 -15.28 -10.64
N PHE A 116 -5.08 -14.42 -9.88
CA PHE A 116 -6.51 -14.18 -10.07
C PHE A 116 -6.84 -13.64 -11.46
N LEU A 117 -5.98 -12.81 -12.02
CA LEU A 117 -6.19 -12.20 -13.35
C LEU A 117 -5.48 -12.95 -14.50
N GLU A 118 -4.66 -13.96 -14.23
CA GLU A 118 -3.89 -14.67 -15.26
C GLU A 118 -4.70 -15.15 -16.50
N PRO A 119 -5.97 -15.59 -16.38
CA PRO A 119 -6.77 -15.93 -17.57
C PRO A 119 -7.03 -14.76 -18.54
N LEU A 120 -6.89 -13.50 -18.06
CA LEU A 120 -7.10 -12.29 -18.86
C LEU A 120 -5.79 -11.57 -19.19
N ILE A 121 -4.85 -11.58 -18.23
CA ILE A 121 -3.57 -10.87 -18.33
C ILE A 121 -2.54 -11.56 -17.46
N SER A 122 -1.31 -11.76 -17.96
CA SER A 122 -0.23 -12.32 -17.15
C SER A 122 0.22 -11.36 -16.04
N ALA A 123 0.75 -11.93 -14.94
CA ALA A 123 1.16 -11.17 -13.75
C ALA A 123 2.14 -10.03 -14.07
N GLU A 124 3.10 -10.28 -14.98
CA GLU A 124 4.12 -9.31 -15.37
C GLU A 124 3.53 -8.11 -16.11
N ARG A 125 2.42 -8.31 -16.84
CA ARG A 125 1.76 -7.28 -17.62
C ARG A 125 0.79 -6.41 -16.83
N ILE A 126 0.39 -6.81 -15.62
CA ILE A 126 -0.54 -6.02 -14.80
C ILE A 126 -0.05 -4.58 -14.60
N PRO A 127 1.19 -4.31 -14.14
CA PRO A 127 1.68 -2.95 -13.97
C PRO A 127 1.92 -2.20 -15.30
N GLU A 128 2.16 -2.92 -16.40
CA GLU A 128 2.29 -2.30 -17.73
C GLU A 128 0.93 -1.86 -18.28
N GLU A 129 -0.09 -2.71 -18.12
CA GLU A 129 -1.45 -2.44 -18.58
C GLU A 129 -2.17 -1.42 -17.69
N PHE A 130 -1.94 -1.46 -16.38
CA PHE A 130 -2.59 -0.61 -15.39
C PHE A 130 -1.56 0.27 -14.67
N PRO A 131 -1.25 1.48 -15.21
CA PRO A 131 -0.14 2.32 -14.76
C PRO A 131 -0.25 2.79 -13.30
N PHE A 132 -1.41 2.78 -12.69
CA PHE A 132 -1.59 3.06 -11.27
C PHE A 132 -1.05 1.94 -10.34
N PHE A 133 -0.75 0.76 -10.87
CA PHE A 133 0.01 -0.29 -10.20
C PHE A 133 1.49 -0.29 -10.55
N HIS A 134 1.85 0.50 -11.56
CA HIS A 134 3.24 0.61 -11.91
C HIS A 134 3.96 1.45 -10.86
N TYR A 135 5.11 1.01 -10.47
CA TYR A 135 5.95 1.66 -9.46
C TYR A 135 6.35 3.12 -9.79
N ALA A 136 6.32 3.52 -11.05
CA ALA A 136 6.53 4.88 -11.52
C ALA A 136 5.21 5.63 -11.74
N GLY A 137 4.06 4.97 -11.59
CA GLY A 137 2.76 5.58 -11.73
C GLY A 137 2.34 6.38 -10.49
N ALA A 138 1.23 7.10 -10.61
CA ALA A 138 0.58 7.75 -9.47
C ALA A 138 -0.42 6.76 -8.86
N PRO A 139 -0.13 6.20 -7.66
CA PRO A 139 -0.99 5.20 -7.05
C PRO A 139 -2.27 5.79 -6.45
N PHE A 140 -2.43 7.10 -6.51
CA PHE A 140 -3.53 7.85 -5.93
C PHE A 140 -4.06 8.89 -6.93
N PHE A 141 -5.36 8.87 -7.19
CA PHE A 141 -6.02 9.80 -8.12
C PHE A 141 -7.52 9.94 -7.85
N GLN A 142 -8.18 10.90 -8.51
CA GLN A 142 -9.61 11.11 -8.43
C GLN A 142 -10.33 10.27 -9.49
N LEU A 143 -11.45 9.66 -9.12
CA LEU A 143 -12.31 8.95 -10.08
C LEU A 143 -13.19 9.92 -10.87
N GLY A 144 -13.53 11.06 -10.29
CA GLY A 144 -14.34 12.07 -10.95
C GLY A 144 -15.65 11.52 -11.51
N PRO A 145 -15.99 11.78 -12.78
CA PRO A 145 -17.25 11.34 -13.38
C PRO A 145 -17.48 9.83 -13.40
N ILE A 146 -16.41 9.05 -13.32
CA ILE A 146 -16.52 7.58 -13.39
C ILE A 146 -16.81 6.91 -12.02
N LEU A 147 -16.84 7.69 -10.92
CA LEU A 147 -17.06 7.15 -9.57
C LEU A 147 -18.30 6.24 -9.54
N ARG A 148 -19.42 6.71 -10.11
CA ARG A 148 -20.66 5.93 -10.15
C ARG A 148 -20.51 4.60 -10.90
N ARG A 149 -19.79 4.58 -12.01
CA ARG A 149 -19.52 3.33 -12.76
C ARG A 149 -18.67 2.36 -11.95
N VAL A 150 -17.67 2.88 -11.23
CA VAL A 150 -16.83 2.06 -10.35
C VAL A 150 -17.67 1.47 -9.22
N GLU A 151 -18.57 2.25 -8.61
CA GLU A 151 -19.51 1.73 -7.59
C GLU A 151 -20.45 0.67 -8.17
N GLU A 152 -21.02 0.89 -9.35
CA GLU A 152 -21.89 -0.09 -10.03
C GLU A 152 -21.15 -1.43 -10.27
N LEU A 153 -19.88 -1.37 -10.70
CA LEU A 153 -19.06 -2.58 -10.89
C LEU A 153 -18.73 -3.27 -9.57
N LEU A 154 -18.43 -2.51 -8.50
CA LEU A 154 -18.24 -3.05 -7.16
C LEU A 154 -19.51 -3.76 -6.65
N MET A 155 -20.70 -3.19 -6.91
CA MET A 155 -21.98 -3.85 -6.56
C MET A 155 -22.18 -5.15 -7.35
N ARG A 156 -21.82 -5.19 -8.65
CA ARG A 156 -21.89 -6.41 -9.44
C ARG A 156 -20.94 -7.49 -8.92
N ILE A 157 -19.72 -7.11 -8.56
CA ILE A 157 -18.77 -8.03 -7.93
C ILE A 157 -19.35 -8.56 -6.61
N ASN A 158 -19.95 -7.67 -5.79
CA ASN A 158 -20.56 -8.08 -4.54
C ASN A 158 -21.73 -9.07 -4.75
N GLU A 159 -22.61 -8.83 -5.72
CA GLU A 159 -23.70 -9.77 -6.08
C GLU A 159 -23.18 -11.16 -6.41
N GLU A 160 -22.10 -11.26 -7.18
CA GLU A 160 -21.46 -12.54 -7.49
C GLU A 160 -20.80 -13.19 -6.26
N VAL A 161 -20.12 -12.39 -5.43
CA VAL A 161 -19.47 -12.88 -4.21
C VAL A 161 -20.49 -13.52 -3.27
N GLN A 162 -21.67 -12.90 -3.09
CA GLN A 162 -22.70 -13.35 -2.14
C GLN A 162 -23.47 -14.60 -2.56
N GLN A 163 -23.28 -15.10 -3.78
CA GLN A 163 -24.04 -16.22 -4.33
C GLN A 163 -23.11 -17.30 -4.87
N ASP A 164 -23.63 -18.54 -4.88
CA ASP A 164 -22.97 -19.66 -5.56
C ASP A 164 -23.58 -19.82 -6.95
N ARG A 165 -23.02 -19.07 -7.91
CA ARG A 165 -23.48 -19.07 -9.30
C ARG A 165 -22.49 -19.80 -10.21
N VAL A 166 -23.02 -20.35 -11.30
CA VAL A 166 -22.19 -20.87 -12.40
C VAL A 166 -21.30 -19.73 -12.92
N GLU A 167 -20.02 -20.02 -13.18
CA GLU A 167 -19.04 -19.04 -13.67
C GLU A 167 -18.81 -17.82 -12.76
N LYS A 168 -19.15 -17.90 -11.48
CA LYS A 168 -18.95 -16.84 -10.48
C LYS A 168 -17.55 -16.22 -10.54
N VAL A 169 -16.51 -17.03 -10.53
CA VAL A 169 -15.12 -16.56 -10.53
C VAL A 169 -14.79 -15.82 -11.83
N THR A 170 -15.28 -16.33 -12.96
CA THR A 170 -15.11 -15.70 -14.27
C THR A 170 -15.82 -14.34 -14.32
N ALA A 171 -17.04 -14.25 -13.80
CA ALA A 171 -17.79 -12.99 -13.73
C ALA A 171 -17.10 -11.95 -12.87
N ILE A 172 -16.65 -12.32 -11.66
CA ILE A 172 -15.90 -11.42 -10.76
C ILE A 172 -14.64 -10.89 -11.46
N ARG A 173 -13.90 -11.76 -12.13
CA ARG A 173 -12.67 -11.42 -12.85
C ARG A 173 -12.93 -10.42 -13.97
N LEU A 174 -13.99 -10.62 -14.75
CA LEU A 174 -14.38 -9.72 -15.84
C LEU A 174 -14.83 -8.35 -15.31
N TYR A 175 -15.64 -8.30 -14.26
CA TYR A 175 -16.06 -7.05 -13.63
C TYR A 175 -14.87 -6.28 -13.05
N LEU A 176 -13.94 -6.96 -12.37
CA LEU A 176 -12.71 -6.35 -11.86
C LEU A 176 -11.87 -5.78 -13.00
N TYR A 177 -11.67 -6.55 -14.07
CA TYR A 177 -10.90 -6.09 -15.23
C TYR A 177 -11.56 -4.87 -15.89
N MET A 178 -12.88 -4.89 -16.06
CA MET A 178 -13.64 -3.76 -16.61
C MET A 178 -13.52 -2.52 -15.71
N MET A 179 -13.60 -2.68 -14.38
CA MET A 179 -13.42 -1.59 -13.44
C MET A 179 -12.03 -0.97 -13.57
N MET A 180 -10.98 -1.78 -13.67
CA MET A 180 -9.63 -1.30 -13.88
C MET A 180 -9.45 -0.59 -15.23
N LEU A 181 -10.14 -1.02 -16.28
CA LEU A 181 -10.14 -0.33 -17.57
C LEU A 181 -10.80 1.06 -17.49
N GLU A 182 -11.94 1.18 -16.80
CA GLU A 182 -12.58 2.49 -16.56
C GLU A 182 -11.67 3.41 -15.74
N MET A 183 -11.06 2.86 -14.69
CA MET A 183 -10.07 3.59 -13.89
C MET A 183 -8.87 4.05 -14.73
N LYS A 184 -8.35 3.20 -15.63
CA LYS A 184 -7.24 3.52 -16.54
C LYS A 184 -7.59 4.67 -17.49
N ARG A 185 -8.80 4.67 -18.05
CA ARG A 185 -9.26 5.75 -18.92
C ARG A 185 -9.24 7.10 -18.18
N SER A 186 -9.86 7.14 -17.00
CA SER A 186 -9.88 8.33 -16.16
C SER A 186 -8.47 8.77 -15.72
N TYR A 187 -7.61 7.81 -15.39
CA TYR A 187 -6.21 8.05 -15.03
C TYR A 187 -5.44 8.74 -16.16
N ILE A 188 -5.59 8.27 -17.39
CA ILE A 188 -4.93 8.83 -18.58
C ILE A 188 -5.51 10.22 -18.93
N GLU A 189 -6.84 10.38 -18.89
CA GLU A 189 -7.53 11.66 -19.17
C GLU A 189 -7.11 12.77 -18.21
N GLN A 190 -6.80 12.44 -16.96
CA GLN A 190 -6.30 13.39 -15.96
C GLN A 190 -4.80 13.69 -16.10
N GLY A 191 -4.09 13.03 -17.03
CA GLY A 191 -2.63 13.13 -17.14
C GLY A 191 -1.90 12.52 -15.93
N ALA A 192 -2.59 11.75 -15.10
CA ALA A 192 -1.99 11.10 -13.96
C ALA A 192 -0.91 10.10 -14.44
N GLY A 193 0.30 10.21 -13.88
CA GLY A 193 1.44 9.39 -14.31
C GLY A 193 2.07 9.81 -15.65
N SER A 194 1.63 10.89 -16.29
CA SER A 194 2.36 11.48 -17.41
C SER A 194 3.62 12.18 -16.92
N TYR A 195 4.74 11.88 -17.56
CA TYR A 195 6.02 12.55 -17.28
C TYR A 195 6.25 13.72 -18.24
N GLU A 196 5.31 13.98 -19.17
CA GLU A 196 5.43 15.10 -20.09
C GLU A 196 5.32 16.43 -19.34
N GLY A 197 6.29 17.30 -19.53
CA GLY A 197 6.34 18.61 -18.87
C GLY A 197 6.83 18.60 -17.42
N ILE A 198 7.16 17.45 -16.84
CA ILE A 198 7.75 17.39 -15.51
C ILE A 198 9.21 17.88 -15.58
N PRO A 199 9.64 18.82 -14.70
CA PRO A 199 11.03 19.22 -14.63
C PRO A 199 11.95 18.02 -14.38
N GLU A 200 13.14 18.01 -15.02
CA GLU A 200 14.11 16.92 -14.86
C GLU A 200 14.49 16.67 -13.39
N SER A 201 14.53 17.72 -12.58
CA SER A 201 14.75 17.63 -11.13
C SER A 201 13.66 16.80 -10.43
N THR A 202 12.40 17.01 -10.79
CA THR A 202 11.26 16.24 -10.22
C THR A 202 11.30 14.81 -10.71
N ALA A 203 11.57 14.56 -11.99
CA ALA A 203 11.73 13.22 -12.56
C ALA A 203 12.88 12.45 -11.89
N LEU A 204 14.00 13.11 -11.61
CA LEU A 204 15.12 12.52 -10.87
C LEU A 204 14.68 12.10 -9.46
N VAL A 205 13.95 12.96 -8.75
CA VAL A 205 13.46 12.66 -7.39
C VAL A 205 12.48 11.49 -7.39
N MET A 206 11.58 11.41 -8.36
CA MET A 206 10.66 10.29 -8.51
C MET A 206 11.40 8.96 -8.72
N ARG A 207 12.38 8.93 -9.63
CA ARG A 207 13.24 7.76 -9.84
C ARG A 207 14.04 7.39 -8.59
N TYR A 208 14.56 8.39 -7.87
CA TYR A 208 15.28 8.18 -6.63
C TYR A 208 14.41 7.52 -5.56
N ARG A 209 13.25 8.11 -5.23
CA ARG A 209 12.32 7.58 -4.21
C ARG A 209 11.97 6.14 -4.47
N LYS A 210 11.71 5.83 -5.71
CA LYS A 210 11.43 4.51 -6.17
C LYS A 210 12.56 3.50 -5.96
N LEU A 211 13.76 3.85 -6.33
CA LEU A 211 14.93 3.01 -6.06
C LEU A 211 15.12 2.81 -4.54
N VAL A 212 14.81 3.83 -3.74
CA VAL A 212 14.82 3.70 -2.28
C VAL A 212 13.82 2.66 -1.83
N GLU A 213 12.55 2.71 -2.28
CA GLU A 213 11.52 1.72 -1.94
C GLU A 213 11.93 0.29 -2.30
N GLN A 214 12.63 0.12 -3.41
CA GLN A 214 13.09 -1.20 -3.88
C GLN A 214 14.32 -1.74 -3.13
N HIS A 215 15.24 -0.86 -2.71
CA HIS A 215 16.58 -1.26 -2.29
C HIS A 215 17.01 -0.80 -0.89
N TYR A 216 16.19 -0.10 -0.12
CA TYR A 216 16.58 0.49 1.18
C TYR A 216 17.14 -0.52 2.20
N LEU A 217 16.77 -1.80 2.11
CA LEU A 217 17.34 -2.86 2.95
C LEU A 217 18.77 -3.23 2.53
N GLU A 218 19.11 -3.05 1.26
CA GLU A 218 20.41 -3.45 0.72
C GLU A 218 21.35 -2.25 0.57
N LYS A 219 20.79 -1.11 0.20
CA LYS A 219 21.50 0.13 -0.10
C LYS A 219 21.06 1.23 0.86
N GLN A 220 21.95 1.61 1.78
CA GLN A 220 21.63 2.59 2.81
C GLN A 220 22.40 3.91 2.66
N GLN A 221 23.25 4.02 1.62
CA GLN A 221 24.03 5.21 1.33
C GLN A 221 23.50 5.96 0.11
N VAL A 222 23.48 7.29 0.18
CA VAL A 222 23.07 8.14 -0.96
C VAL A 222 23.92 7.86 -2.21
N ALA A 223 25.20 7.51 -2.01
CA ALA A 223 26.11 7.18 -3.11
C ALA A 223 25.66 5.97 -3.93
N ASP A 224 25.05 4.98 -3.30
CA ASP A 224 24.54 3.79 -4.00
C ASP A 224 23.46 4.15 -5.02
N TYR A 225 22.55 5.02 -4.62
CA TYR A 225 21.45 5.50 -5.48
C TYR A 225 21.94 6.47 -6.54
N ALA A 226 22.89 7.34 -6.19
CA ALA A 226 23.50 8.24 -7.14
C ALA A 226 24.17 7.47 -8.28
N GLY A 227 24.86 6.37 -7.97
CA GLY A 227 25.42 5.46 -8.97
C GLY A 227 24.36 4.83 -9.88
N LEU A 228 23.24 4.35 -9.33
CA LEU A 228 22.13 3.79 -10.11
C LEU A 228 21.44 4.82 -11.01
N LEU A 229 21.47 6.09 -10.62
CA LEU A 229 20.86 7.20 -11.35
C LEU A 229 21.84 7.94 -12.29
N TYR A 230 23.10 7.49 -12.33
CA TYR A 230 24.17 8.12 -13.11
C TYR A 230 24.37 9.61 -12.80
N VAL A 231 24.27 9.98 -11.52
CA VAL A 231 24.51 11.34 -11.04
C VAL A 231 25.50 11.34 -9.85
N THR A 232 26.02 12.51 -9.48
CA THR A 232 26.86 12.60 -8.28
C THR A 232 26.01 12.59 -6.98
N PRO A 233 26.50 12.05 -5.84
CA PRO A 233 25.80 12.08 -4.57
C PRO A 233 25.39 13.50 -4.11
N ASN A 234 26.26 14.48 -4.37
CA ASN A 234 25.98 15.87 -4.03
C ASN A 234 24.84 16.46 -4.87
N HIS A 235 24.82 16.18 -6.18
CA HIS A 235 23.75 16.59 -7.08
C HIS A 235 22.43 15.96 -6.64
N LEU A 236 22.41 14.63 -6.43
CA LEU A 236 21.24 13.92 -5.97
C LEU A 236 20.67 14.52 -4.67
N ASN A 237 21.54 14.66 -3.66
CA ASN A 237 21.09 15.17 -2.34
C ASN A 237 20.56 16.61 -2.42
N ARG A 238 21.20 17.48 -3.21
CA ARG A 238 20.74 18.85 -3.45
C ARG A 238 19.37 18.85 -4.13
N THR A 239 19.24 18.14 -5.26
CA THR A 239 17.99 18.08 -6.02
C THR A 239 16.83 17.51 -5.20
N VAL A 240 17.08 16.42 -4.45
CA VAL A 240 16.06 15.84 -3.56
C VAL A 240 15.63 16.88 -2.52
N LYS A 241 16.56 17.58 -1.91
CA LYS A 241 16.26 18.61 -0.89
C LYS A 241 15.49 19.80 -1.46
N GLU A 242 15.87 20.28 -2.64
CA GLU A 242 15.19 21.39 -3.34
C GLU A 242 13.74 21.04 -3.68
N VAL A 243 13.49 19.84 -4.17
CA VAL A 243 12.14 19.40 -4.60
C VAL A 243 11.26 19.00 -3.42
N THR A 244 11.83 18.33 -2.38
CA THR A 244 11.03 17.70 -1.31
C THR A 244 11.13 18.39 0.04
N GLY A 245 12.04 19.34 0.20
CA GLY A 245 12.37 19.94 1.49
C GLY A 245 13.22 19.05 2.41
N ARG A 246 13.49 17.79 2.06
CA ARG A 246 14.18 16.80 2.88
C ARG A 246 15.40 16.22 2.14
N THR A 247 16.42 15.83 2.90
CA THR A 247 17.63 15.23 2.31
C THR A 247 17.37 13.84 1.74
N ALA A 248 18.19 13.41 0.78
CA ALA A 248 18.12 12.05 0.27
C ALA A 248 18.31 10.99 1.37
N SER A 249 19.26 11.19 2.27
CA SER A 249 19.45 10.28 3.42
C SER A 249 18.24 10.21 4.36
N ALA A 250 17.46 11.28 4.47
CA ALA A 250 16.23 11.28 5.28
C ALA A 250 15.16 10.37 4.68
N HIS A 251 15.03 10.28 3.35
CA HIS A 251 14.12 9.36 2.68
C HIS A 251 14.51 7.90 2.90
N ILE A 252 15.81 7.57 2.83
CA ILE A 252 16.30 6.22 3.14
C ILE A 252 15.96 5.86 4.59
N ALA A 253 16.26 6.77 5.52
CA ALA A 253 16.00 6.59 6.94
C ALA A 253 14.48 6.39 7.22
N GLU A 254 13.61 7.10 6.51
CA GLU A 254 12.17 6.95 6.62
C GLU A 254 11.70 5.56 6.19
N MET A 255 12.19 5.03 5.06
CA MET A 255 11.86 3.66 4.63
C MET A 255 12.31 2.61 5.65
N ILE A 256 13.52 2.76 6.21
CA ILE A 256 14.01 1.88 7.28
C ILE A 256 13.13 1.99 8.52
N LEU A 257 12.67 3.19 8.88
CA LEU A 257 11.78 3.40 10.01
C LEU A 257 10.40 2.76 9.78
N LEU A 258 9.82 2.89 8.59
CA LEU A 258 8.55 2.27 8.23
C LEU A 258 8.63 0.74 8.34
N GLU A 259 9.71 0.15 7.84
CA GLU A 259 9.97 -1.28 7.97
C GLU A 259 10.13 -1.70 9.43
N ALA A 260 10.88 -0.93 10.21
CA ALA A 260 11.05 -1.18 11.65
C ALA A 260 9.71 -1.17 12.38
N LYS A 261 8.85 -0.20 12.09
CA LYS A 261 7.50 -0.09 12.67
C LYS A 261 6.64 -1.30 12.30
N SER A 262 6.67 -1.72 11.03
CA SER A 262 5.96 -2.91 10.57
C SER A 262 6.43 -4.17 11.31
N LEU A 263 7.74 -4.39 11.41
CA LEU A 263 8.30 -5.53 12.12
C LEU A 263 7.96 -5.53 13.62
N LEU A 264 8.02 -4.36 14.27
CA LEU A 264 7.67 -4.23 15.68
C LEU A 264 6.22 -4.51 15.97
N GLN A 265 5.32 -4.11 15.08
CA GLN A 265 3.88 -4.20 15.27
C GLN A 265 3.32 -5.59 14.93
N TYR A 266 3.87 -6.23 13.90
CA TYR A 266 3.26 -7.42 13.31
C TYR A 266 4.12 -8.68 13.41
N THR A 267 5.20 -8.66 14.20
CA THR A 267 6.04 -9.84 14.41
C THR A 267 6.46 -10.00 15.86
N GLU A 268 6.75 -11.24 16.24
CA GLU A 268 7.33 -11.58 17.54
C GLU A 268 8.86 -11.45 17.59
N LEU A 269 9.50 -10.90 16.52
CA LEU A 269 10.94 -10.70 16.48
C LEU A 269 11.38 -9.79 17.64
N SER A 270 12.44 -10.18 18.33
CA SER A 270 13.08 -9.31 19.31
C SER A 270 13.64 -8.03 18.67
N VAL A 271 13.81 -6.99 19.47
CA VAL A 271 14.41 -5.72 19.01
C VAL A 271 15.81 -5.93 18.40
N ALA A 272 16.56 -6.90 18.94
CA ALA A 272 17.88 -7.25 18.41
C ALA A 272 17.78 -7.92 17.03
N GLU A 273 16.87 -8.86 16.85
CA GLU A 273 16.64 -9.52 15.56
C GLU A 273 16.18 -8.52 14.49
N ILE A 274 15.32 -7.56 14.87
CA ILE A 274 14.91 -6.46 13.97
C ILE A 274 16.10 -5.60 13.60
N ALA A 275 16.95 -5.24 14.55
CA ALA A 275 18.17 -4.48 14.26
C ALA A 275 19.08 -5.16 13.25
N TRP A 276 19.34 -6.47 13.42
CA TRP A 276 20.14 -7.27 12.49
C TRP A 276 19.49 -7.37 11.10
N ARG A 277 18.19 -7.54 11.07
CA ARG A 277 17.43 -7.62 9.82
C ARG A 277 17.50 -6.33 9.03
N LEU A 278 17.44 -5.20 9.70
CA LEU A 278 17.58 -3.86 9.13
C LEU A 278 19.05 -3.46 8.90
N ARG A 279 19.99 -4.41 9.05
CA ARG A 279 21.43 -4.24 8.81
C ARG A 279 22.12 -3.22 9.70
N PHE A 280 21.62 -3.01 10.91
CA PHE A 280 22.37 -2.26 11.91
C PHE A 280 23.52 -3.14 12.46
N SER A 281 24.68 -2.53 12.64
CA SER A 281 25.86 -3.22 13.21
C SER A 281 25.66 -3.66 14.66
N GLU A 282 24.81 -2.92 15.39
CA GLU A 282 24.49 -3.21 16.79
C GLU A 282 23.05 -2.80 17.14
N PRO A 283 22.36 -3.55 18.02
CA PRO A 283 21.01 -3.19 18.50
C PRO A 283 20.93 -1.80 19.15
N SER A 284 21.97 -1.35 19.81
CA SER A 284 22.08 -0.01 20.41
C SER A 284 22.00 1.11 19.37
N SER A 285 22.58 0.90 18.19
CA SER A 285 22.52 1.84 17.08
C SER A 285 21.11 1.93 16.49
N PHE A 286 20.43 0.77 16.34
CA PHE A 286 19.02 0.72 15.95
C PHE A 286 18.14 1.44 16.98
N HIS A 287 18.32 1.19 18.27
CA HIS A 287 17.55 1.82 19.33
C HIS A 287 17.65 3.36 19.26
N ARG A 288 18.86 3.91 19.11
CA ARG A 288 19.08 5.36 18.94
C ARG A 288 18.43 5.91 17.66
N PHE A 289 18.59 5.19 16.55
CA PHE A 289 17.97 5.53 15.27
C PHE A 289 16.45 5.61 15.39
N PHE A 290 15.83 4.56 15.91
CA PHE A 290 14.38 4.47 16.05
C PHE A 290 13.83 5.54 16.98
N LYS A 291 14.42 5.71 18.18
CA LYS A 291 13.99 6.73 19.15
C LYS A 291 14.10 8.15 18.59
N LYS A 292 15.16 8.44 17.83
CA LYS A 292 15.35 9.75 17.20
C LYS A 292 14.26 10.10 16.17
N LEU A 293 13.75 9.10 15.44
CA LEU A 293 12.81 9.33 14.35
C LEU A 293 11.34 9.08 14.73
N ALA A 294 11.09 8.25 15.72
CA ALA A 294 9.74 7.90 16.19
C ALA A 294 9.34 8.56 17.50
N ASP A 295 10.25 9.34 18.14
CA ASP A 295 10.10 9.99 19.47
C ASP A 295 9.74 9.02 20.63
N ARG A 296 9.87 7.72 20.40
CA ARG A 296 9.67 6.62 21.37
C ARG A 296 10.63 5.47 21.10
N THR A 297 10.88 4.65 22.10
CA THR A 297 11.74 3.47 21.94
C THR A 297 11.03 2.37 21.15
N PRO A 298 11.78 1.40 20.56
CA PRO A 298 11.16 0.25 19.87
C PRO A 298 10.17 -0.53 20.75
N LEU A 299 10.49 -0.73 22.04
CA LEU A 299 9.62 -1.44 22.97
C LEU A 299 8.36 -0.65 23.32
N GLU A 300 8.47 0.66 23.57
CA GLU A 300 7.32 1.54 23.79
C GLU A 300 6.40 1.57 22.55
N TYR A 301 6.98 1.57 21.35
CA TYR A 301 6.21 1.52 20.13
C TYR A 301 5.43 0.21 20.02
N ARG A 302 6.07 -0.94 20.26
CA ARG A 302 5.42 -2.25 20.24
C ARG A 302 4.28 -2.34 21.25
N SER A 303 4.52 -1.93 22.48
CA SER A 303 3.50 -1.97 23.55
C SER A 303 2.30 -1.06 23.24
N GLY A 304 2.53 0.13 22.68
CA GLY A 304 1.48 1.05 22.28
C GLY A 304 0.65 0.51 21.10
N ALA A 305 1.28 -0.10 20.11
CA ALA A 305 0.60 -0.70 18.96
C ALA A 305 -0.30 -1.89 19.36
N HIS A 306 0.11 -2.69 20.34
CA HIS A 306 -0.72 -3.76 20.88
C HIS A 306 -1.90 -3.24 21.71
N ALA A 307 -1.76 -2.12 22.42
CA ALA A 307 -2.83 -1.50 23.20
C ALA A 307 -3.90 -0.82 22.32
N GLU A 308 -3.53 -0.30 21.14
CA GLU A 308 -4.46 0.30 20.17
C GLU A 308 -5.26 -0.76 19.36
N ASN A 309 -4.80 -2.02 19.35
CA ASN A 309 -5.41 -3.14 18.62
C ASN A 309 -6.14 -4.13 19.55
N ALA A 310 -6.14 -3.94 20.87
CA ALA A 310 -6.84 -4.73 21.88
C ALA A 310 -8.14 -4.06 22.32
#